data_fc08733c3a981f58ba2e00f3000f8523
#
_entry.id   fc08733c3a981f58ba2e00f3000f8523
#
_cell.length_a   1.000
_cell.length_b   1.000
_cell.length_c   1.000
_cell.angle_alpha   90.00
_cell.angle_beta   90.00
_cell.angle_gamma   90.00
#
_symmetry.space_group_name_H-M   'P 1'
#
loop_
_entity.id
_entity.type
_entity.pdbx_description
1 polymer ?
#
loop_
_entity_poly.entity_id
_entity_poly.type
_entity_poly.pdbx_seq_one_letter_code
_entity_poly.pdbx_strand_id
1 'polypeptide(L)'
;MLAGLLLAASGHAQDFKTRIPSKTPKIVIDMQGNDVVVEGIEGDELIIKGAGYEEPPKRADGLRPMYNTAVDNTHLGLAVTQDGNVVRIARASRHPASYTIRVPRASAVHYVQAGWNGSGDVAVHNVSGDLEVSMTSGDISLTNVAGPVVANTVSGDVIVHFAPLRQGPSSISTVSGDVDVSLPPATKATMRMRSISGEVYTDFDMNLGTKQNDLQRVGGQVVDGSINGGGNALSLKTVSGDIYVRKAK
;
A
#
# COMPACT_ATOMS: atom_id res chain seq x y z
N MET A 1 -38.89 27.91 29.48
CA MET A 1 -38.50 26.87 28.53
C MET A 1 -37.48 27.50 27.55
N LEU A 2 -36.19 27.29 27.80
CA LEU A 2 -35.12 27.71 26.89
C LEU A 2 -34.77 26.53 25.98
N ALA A 3 -35.09 26.63 24.71
CA ALA A 3 -34.67 25.67 23.71
C ALA A 3 -33.22 25.96 23.30
N GLY A 4 -32.31 25.13 23.74
CA GLY A 4 -30.89 25.20 23.28
C GLY A 4 -30.78 24.65 21.87
N LEU A 5 -30.41 25.50 20.93
CA LEU A 5 -30.08 25.13 19.55
C LEU A 5 -28.67 24.53 19.57
N LEU A 6 -28.56 23.21 19.47
CA LEU A 6 -27.29 22.53 19.15
C LEU A 6 -26.97 22.82 17.68
N LEU A 7 -26.05 23.73 17.43
CA LEU A 7 -25.39 23.85 16.13
C LEU A 7 -24.44 22.65 15.99
N ALA A 8 -24.84 21.68 15.19
CA ALA A 8 -23.92 20.67 14.69
C ALA A 8 -22.96 21.38 13.72
N ALA A 9 -21.70 21.55 14.12
CA ALA A 9 -20.63 21.97 13.22
C ALA A 9 -20.42 20.85 12.18
N SER A 10 -20.99 21.01 11.00
CA SER A 10 -20.67 20.20 9.83
C SER A 10 -19.24 20.54 9.43
N GLY A 11 -18.29 19.69 9.88
CA GLY A 11 -16.93 19.72 9.38
C GLY A 11 -16.98 19.51 7.86
N HIS A 12 -16.69 20.54 7.11
CA HIS A 12 -16.52 20.43 5.66
C HIS A 12 -15.26 19.61 5.44
N ALA A 13 -15.41 18.39 4.92
CA ALA A 13 -14.29 17.64 4.38
C ALA A 13 -13.76 18.45 3.18
N GLN A 14 -12.60 19.09 3.34
CA GLN A 14 -11.93 19.74 2.23
C GLN A 14 -11.39 18.68 1.30
N ASP A 15 -11.78 18.73 0.02
CA ASP A 15 -11.30 17.85 -1.03
C ASP A 15 -10.31 18.62 -1.90
N PHE A 16 -9.10 18.10 -2.07
CA PHE A 16 -8.18 18.60 -3.10
C PHE A 16 -8.41 17.80 -4.39
N LYS A 17 -8.56 18.49 -5.53
CA LYS A 17 -8.78 17.87 -6.84
C LYS A 17 -7.87 18.49 -7.88
N THR A 18 -7.25 17.63 -8.69
CA THR A 18 -6.47 18.07 -9.85
C THR A 18 -6.54 17.03 -10.97
N ARG A 19 -6.36 17.45 -12.22
CA ARG A 19 -6.27 16.54 -13.34
C ARG A 19 -4.84 16.10 -13.57
N ILE A 20 -4.68 14.82 -13.94
CA ILE A 20 -3.41 14.26 -14.34
C ILE A 20 -3.47 13.99 -15.84
N PRO A 21 -2.75 14.73 -16.70
CA PRO A 21 -2.83 14.61 -18.15
C PRO A 21 -2.07 13.38 -18.67
N SER A 22 -2.24 12.23 -18.01
CA SER A 22 -1.63 10.97 -18.38
C SER A 22 -2.58 9.80 -18.13
N LYS A 23 -2.59 8.84 -19.04
CA LYS A 23 -3.37 7.61 -18.89
C LYS A 23 -2.74 6.62 -17.89
N THR A 24 -1.44 6.69 -17.70
CA THR A 24 -0.65 5.83 -16.80
C THR A 24 0.34 6.66 -16.00
N PRO A 25 -0.15 7.52 -15.07
CA PRO A 25 0.73 8.35 -14.28
C PRO A 25 1.50 7.52 -13.25
N LYS A 26 2.64 8.04 -12.83
CA LYS A 26 3.36 7.56 -11.66
C LYS A 26 3.00 8.44 -10.46
N ILE A 27 2.38 7.84 -9.46
CA ILE A 27 2.00 8.49 -8.20
C ILE A 27 3.01 8.09 -7.14
N VAL A 28 3.75 9.06 -6.62
CA VAL A 28 4.69 8.87 -5.51
C VAL A 28 4.10 9.49 -4.26
N ILE A 29 3.90 8.68 -3.23
CA ILE A 29 3.27 9.07 -1.97
C ILE A 29 4.31 8.88 -0.86
N ASP A 30 4.73 9.98 -0.24
CA ASP A 30 5.68 10.01 0.87
C ASP A 30 4.96 10.47 2.13
N MET A 31 4.69 9.52 3.04
CA MET A 31 3.95 9.75 4.27
C MET A 31 4.74 9.32 5.50
N GLN A 32 4.36 9.87 6.65
CA GLN A 32 4.97 9.54 7.94
C GLN A 32 3.86 9.38 8.98
N GLY A 33 3.54 8.13 9.34
CA GLY A 33 2.63 7.85 10.44
C GLY A 33 1.18 8.31 10.24
N ASN A 34 0.66 8.13 9.05
CA ASN A 34 -0.71 8.43 8.69
C ASN A 34 -1.37 7.18 8.11
N ASP A 35 -2.64 6.96 8.43
CA ASP A 35 -3.42 5.98 7.71
C ASP A 35 -3.74 6.50 6.32
N VAL A 36 -3.46 5.71 5.30
CA VAL A 36 -3.67 6.10 3.92
C VAL A 36 -4.43 5.03 3.15
N VAL A 37 -5.52 5.44 2.52
CA VAL A 37 -6.25 4.62 1.57
C VAL A 37 -6.01 5.15 0.16
N VAL A 38 -5.47 4.33 -0.73
CA VAL A 38 -5.32 4.63 -2.16
C VAL A 38 -6.38 3.87 -2.93
N GLU A 39 -7.19 4.56 -3.70
CA GLU A 39 -8.29 3.97 -4.46
C GLU A 39 -8.14 4.26 -5.95
N GLY A 40 -8.03 3.23 -6.77
CA GLY A 40 -8.04 3.35 -8.24
C GLY A 40 -9.46 3.66 -8.75
N ILE A 41 -9.61 4.77 -9.44
CA ILE A 41 -10.87 5.20 -10.05
C ILE A 41 -10.75 5.28 -11.57
N GLU A 42 -11.89 5.29 -12.24
CA GLU A 42 -11.93 5.58 -13.68
C GLU A 42 -11.76 7.09 -13.91
N GLY A 43 -11.05 7.43 -14.99
CA GLY A 43 -10.80 8.82 -15.36
C GLY A 43 -9.36 9.26 -15.20
N ASP A 44 -9.13 10.58 -15.17
CA ASP A 44 -7.83 11.25 -15.18
C ASP A 44 -7.65 12.20 -13.98
N GLU A 45 -8.46 12.04 -12.93
CA GLU A 45 -8.43 12.91 -11.77
C GLU A 45 -7.64 12.31 -10.60
N LEU A 46 -6.91 13.17 -9.88
CA LEU A 46 -6.42 12.94 -8.54
C LEU A 46 -7.36 13.66 -7.57
N ILE A 47 -7.90 12.90 -6.61
CA ILE A 47 -8.77 13.45 -5.56
C ILE A 47 -8.20 13.03 -4.21
N ILE A 48 -7.91 13.99 -3.35
CA ILE A 48 -7.42 13.72 -1.99
C ILE A 48 -8.46 14.23 -1.00
N LYS A 49 -8.84 13.39 -0.06
CA LYS A 49 -9.68 13.71 1.09
C LYS A 49 -8.86 13.51 2.36
N GLY A 50 -8.86 14.52 3.21
CA GLY A 50 -8.25 14.45 4.53
C GLY A 50 -9.30 14.37 5.63
N ALA A 51 -9.03 13.59 6.66
CA ALA A 51 -9.83 13.54 7.87
C ALA A 51 -8.93 13.76 9.09
N GLY A 52 -9.37 14.62 10.01
CA GLY A 52 -8.62 14.94 11.22
C GLY A 52 -7.49 15.97 11.04
N TYR A 53 -7.35 16.56 9.85
CA TYR A 53 -6.40 17.66 9.65
C TYR A 53 -6.90 18.95 10.33
N GLU A 54 -6.04 19.54 11.12
CA GLU A 54 -6.28 20.85 11.72
C GLU A 54 -5.44 21.91 10.99
N GLU A 55 -6.13 22.91 10.46
CA GLU A 55 -5.45 24.06 9.83
C GLU A 55 -4.60 24.85 10.85
N PRO A 56 -3.50 25.47 10.43
CA PRO A 56 -2.75 26.38 11.26
C PRO A 56 -3.63 27.48 11.84
N PRO A 57 -3.35 27.98 13.05
CA PRO A 57 -4.13 29.06 13.64
C PRO A 57 -4.04 30.31 12.78
N LYS A 58 -5.11 31.11 12.69
CA LYS A 58 -5.18 32.37 11.87
C LYS A 58 -4.01 33.33 12.09
N ARG A 59 -3.43 33.36 13.29
CA ARG A 59 -2.22 34.17 13.58
C ARG A 59 -0.96 33.68 12.85
N ALA A 60 -1.01 32.52 12.24
CA ALA A 60 0.08 31.96 11.43
C ALA A 60 -0.09 32.25 9.92
N ASP A 61 -1.11 33.02 9.54
CA ASP A 61 -1.35 33.41 8.15
C ASP A 61 -0.13 34.16 7.60
N GLY A 62 0.35 33.74 6.43
CA GLY A 62 1.55 34.28 5.79
C GLY A 62 2.87 33.81 6.38
N LEU A 63 2.86 33.01 7.45
CA LEU A 63 4.07 32.40 8.04
C LEU A 63 4.29 30.98 7.50
N ARG A 64 5.57 30.56 7.48
CA ARG A 64 5.93 29.20 7.07
C ARG A 64 6.32 28.38 8.31
N PRO A 65 5.79 27.17 8.49
CA PRO A 65 6.26 26.26 9.54
C PRO A 65 7.74 25.94 9.31
N MET A 66 8.59 26.22 10.29
CA MET A 66 10.05 26.07 10.16
C MET A 66 10.54 24.61 10.12
N TYR A 67 9.68 23.67 10.53
CA TYR A 67 10.03 22.25 10.65
C TYR A 67 9.42 21.36 9.57
N ASN A 68 8.65 21.92 8.64
CA ASN A 68 8.08 21.18 7.53
C ASN A 68 9.04 21.21 6.34
N THR A 69 9.25 20.06 5.72
CA THR A 69 10.10 19.92 4.52
C THR A 69 9.38 20.33 3.25
N ALA A 70 8.06 20.42 3.28
CA ALA A 70 7.21 20.77 2.15
C ALA A 70 6.20 21.88 2.55
N VAL A 71 5.73 22.64 1.57
CA VAL A 71 4.71 23.67 1.74
C VAL A 71 3.36 23.08 1.39
N ASP A 72 2.40 23.14 2.33
CA ASP A 72 1.03 22.73 2.09
C ASP A 72 0.39 23.61 0.99
N ASN A 73 0.02 22.98 -0.12
CA ASN A 73 -0.70 23.60 -1.21
C ASN A 73 -2.08 22.96 -1.46
N THR A 74 -2.49 22.09 -0.55
CA THR A 74 -3.77 21.37 -0.63
C THR A 74 -4.77 21.83 0.42
N HIS A 75 -4.34 22.55 1.45
CA HIS A 75 -5.10 22.84 2.68
C HIS A 75 -5.52 21.57 3.45
N LEU A 76 -4.77 20.47 3.24
CA LEU A 76 -4.97 19.18 3.91
C LEU A 76 -3.71 18.73 4.67
N GLY A 77 -2.71 19.60 4.82
CA GLY A 77 -1.41 19.24 5.39
C GLY A 77 -0.52 18.45 4.44
N LEU A 78 -0.79 18.50 3.14
CA LEU A 78 -0.05 17.82 2.08
C LEU A 78 0.51 18.80 1.05
N ALA A 79 1.62 18.44 0.44
CA ALA A 79 2.17 19.07 -0.73
C ALA A 79 1.98 18.17 -1.95
N VAL A 80 1.32 18.65 -2.97
CA VAL A 80 1.14 17.95 -4.25
C VAL A 80 1.94 18.70 -5.32
N THR A 81 2.87 17.99 -5.96
CA THR A 81 3.66 18.54 -7.07
C THR A 81 3.55 17.61 -8.27
N GLN A 82 3.53 18.17 -9.46
CA GLN A 82 3.48 17.41 -10.70
C GLN A 82 4.65 17.82 -11.60
N ASP A 83 5.36 16.81 -12.08
CA ASP A 83 6.44 16.95 -13.06
C ASP A 83 6.24 15.92 -14.18
N GLY A 84 5.77 16.40 -15.32
CA GLY A 84 5.41 15.55 -16.45
C GLY A 84 4.38 14.48 -16.07
N ASN A 85 4.78 13.22 -16.10
CA ASN A 85 3.95 12.05 -15.79
C ASN A 85 4.02 11.63 -14.30
N VAL A 86 4.78 12.33 -13.48
CA VAL A 86 4.98 11.99 -12.07
C VAL A 86 4.26 12.99 -11.20
N VAL A 87 3.38 12.49 -10.34
CA VAL A 87 2.73 13.26 -9.28
C VAL A 87 3.33 12.81 -7.95
N ARG A 88 3.84 13.77 -7.17
CA ARG A 88 4.36 13.54 -5.83
C ARG A 88 3.43 14.13 -4.81
N ILE A 89 3.08 13.34 -3.82
CA ILE A 89 2.26 13.71 -2.68
C ILE A 89 3.14 13.51 -1.45
N ALA A 90 3.44 14.58 -0.73
CA ALA A 90 4.30 14.53 0.44
C ALA A 90 3.60 15.18 1.63
N ARG A 91 3.92 14.70 2.82
CA ARG A 91 3.42 15.29 4.06
C ARG A 91 4.01 16.68 4.27
N ALA A 92 3.13 17.67 4.50
CA ALA A 92 3.47 19.06 4.78
C ALA A 92 3.02 19.53 6.17
N SER A 93 2.45 18.64 6.99
CA SER A 93 2.02 18.92 8.36
C SER A 93 2.53 17.83 9.31
N ARG A 94 2.78 18.18 10.56
CA ARG A 94 3.12 17.23 11.63
C ARG A 94 1.90 16.72 12.38
N HIS A 95 0.75 17.36 12.20
CA HIS A 95 -0.50 16.92 12.81
C HIS A 95 -0.94 15.58 12.19
N PRO A 96 -1.38 14.62 13.00
CA PRO A 96 -1.90 13.36 12.47
C PRO A 96 -3.18 13.63 11.68
N ALA A 97 -3.32 12.93 10.57
CA ALA A 97 -4.53 12.94 9.75
C ALA A 97 -4.60 11.64 8.97
N SER A 98 -5.79 11.22 8.56
CA SER A 98 -5.99 10.08 7.67
C SER A 98 -6.36 10.58 6.28
N TYR A 99 -5.90 9.89 5.25
CA TYR A 99 -6.09 10.32 3.88
C TYR A 99 -6.71 9.25 2.99
N THR A 100 -7.65 9.66 2.16
CA THR A 100 -8.12 8.86 1.02
C THR A 100 -7.65 9.53 -0.26
N ILE A 101 -6.80 8.83 -1.03
CA ILE A 101 -6.17 9.33 -2.25
C ILE A 101 -6.73 8.52 -3.43
N ARG A 102 -7.57 9.15 -4.25
CA ARG A 102 -8.13 8.54 -5.46
C ARG A 102 -7.27 8.88 -6.65
N VAL A 103 -6.86 7.86 -7.38
CA VAL A 103 -5.95 7.97 -8.52
C VAL A 103 -6.52 7.26 -9.74
N PRO A 104 -6.13 7.61 -10.98
CA PRO A 104 -6.48 6.81 -12.15
C PRO A 104 -6.11 5.34 -11.93
N ARG A 105 -7.01 4.41 -12.23
CA ARG A 105 -6.84 2.98 -11.95
C ARG A 105 -5.56 2.37 -12.55
N ALA A 106 -5.12 2.87 -13.71
CA ALA A 106 -3.91 2.41 -14.39
C ALA A 106 -2.62 3.05 -13.88
N SER A 107 -2.67 3.84 -12.81
CA SER A 107 -1.48 4.49 -12.21
C SER A 107 -0.49 3.46 -11.70
N ALA A 108 0.80 3.72 -11.90
CA ALA A 108 1.84 3.13 -11.10
C ALA A 108 1.91 3.86 -9.75
N VAL A 109 1.79 3.16 -8.63
CA VAL A 109 1.78 3.76 -7.30
C VAL A 109 3.02 3.33 -6.54
N HIS A 110 3.79 4.30 -6.05
CA HIS A 110 4.93 4.11 -5.18
C HIS A 110 4.66 4.80 -3.85
N TYR A 111 4.38 4.01 -2.81
CA TYR A 111 4.12 4.48 -1.45
C TYR A 111 5.34 4.21 -0.57
N VAL A 112 5.80 5.24 0.10
CA VAL A 112 6.89 5.15 1.08
C VAL A 112 6.42 5.75 2.40
N GLN A 113 6.57 4.97 3.47
CA GLN A 113 6.46 5.49 4.83
C GLN A 113 7.88 5.65 5.37
N ALA A 114 8.37 6.91 5.38
CA ALA A 114 9.66 7.24 5.92
C ALA A 114 9.56 7.62 7.41
N GLY A 115 10.45 7.09 8.23
CA GLY A 115 10.62 7.48 9.63
C GLY A 115 10.25 6.39 10.65
N TRP A 116 10.99 6.38 11.76
CA TRP A 116 10.85 5.40 12.86
C TRP A 116 9.65 5.66 13.78
N ASN A 117 9.06 6.85 13.71
CA ASN A 117 7.99 7.28 14.62
C ASN A 117 6.59 7.25 13.98
N GLY A 118 6.46 6.69 12.80
CA GLY A 118 5.19 6.62 12.10
C GLY A 118 4.62 5.20 12.13
N SER A 119 3.56 4.98 12.89
CA SER A 119 2.68 3.86 12.73
C SER A 119 1.44 4.35 11.98
N GLY A 120 1.11 3.74 10.88
CA GLY A 120 -0.10 4.02 10.12
C GLY A 120 -0.24 2.93 9.08
N ASP A 121 -1.46 2.53 8.81
CA ASP A 121 -1.75 1.45 7.88
C ASP A 121 -1.93 1.99 6.47
N VAL A 122 -1.60 1.18 5.47
CA VAL A 122 -1.88 1.50 4.09
C VAL A 122 -2.82 0.47 3.46
N ALA A 123 -3.88 0.97 2.86
CA ALA A 123 -4.79 0.18 2.07
C ALA A 123 -4.78 0.67 0.61
N VAL A 124 -4.63 -0.25 -0.35
CA VAL A 124 -4.70 0.07 -1.78
C VAL A 124 -5.78 -0.78 -2.43
N HIS A 125 -6.71 -0.12 -3.12
CA HIS A 125 -7.83 -0.78 -3.75
C HIS A 125 -7.91 -0.46 -5.24
N ASN A 126 -8.24 -1.46 -6.07
CA ASN A 126 -8.61 -1.29 -7.48
C ASN A 126 -7.52 -0.66 -8.36
N VAL A 127 -6.24 -0.84 -8.04
CA VAL A 127 -5.11 -0.37 -8.85
C VAL A 127 -4.64 -1.47 -9.78
N SER A 128 -4.51 -1.16 -11.08
CA SER A 128 -4.04 -2.12 -12.09
C SER A 128 -2.64 -1.83 -12.61
N GLY A 129 -2.04 -0.70 -12.27
CA GLY A 129 -0.63 -0.39 -12.56
C GLY A 129 0.33 -1.11 -11.63
N ASP A 130 1.62 -0.84 -11.79
CA ASP A 130 2.66 -1.38 -10.92
C ASP A 130 2.55 -0.75 -9.53
N LEU A 131 2.70 -1.57 -8.50
CA LEU A 131 2.51 -1.15 -7.12
C LEU A 131 3.75 -1.44 -6.28
N GLU A 132 4.31 -0.39 -5.69
CA GLU A 132 5.42 -0.50 -4.76
C GLU A 132 5.02 0.16 -3.43
N VAL A 133 5.07 -0.62 -2.33
CA VAL A 133 4.72 -0.17 -0.98
C VAL A 133 5.87 -0.53 -0.04
N SER A 134 6.45 0.47 0.60
CA SER A 134 7.54 0.29 1.56
C SER A 134 7.22 1.00 2.87
N MET A 135 7.14 0.22 3.95
CA MET A 135 6.81 0.70 5.28
C MET A 135 7.81 0.21 6.31
N THR A 136 7.92 0.95 7.42
CA THR A 136 8.67 0.49 8.60
C THR A 136 7.72 -0.16 9.61
N SER A 137 6.51 0.35 9.76
CA SER A 137 5.54 -0.17 10.74
C SER A 137 4.12 0.08 10.24
N GLY A 138 3.23 -0.84 10.52
CA GLY A 138 1.84 -0.84 10.10
C GLY A 138 1.54 -1.94 9.08
N ASP A 139 0.26 -2.19 8.88
CA ASP A 139 -0.23 -3.23 8.00
C ASP A 139 -0.38 -2.73 6.56
N ILE A 140 -0.13 -3.63 5.61
CA ILE A 140 -0.33 -3.38 4.18
C ILE A 140 -1.50 -4.23 3.70
N SER A 141 -2.56 -3.59 3.22
CA SER A 141 -3.73 -4.27 2.65
C SER A 141 -3.93 -3.87 1.18
N LEU A 142 -3.73 -4.80 0.28
CA LEU A 142 -3.86 -4.60 -1.16
C LEU A 142 -5.03 -5.43 -1.69
N THR A 143 -6.06 -4.78 -2.24
CA THR A 143 -7.26 -5.47 -2.69
C THR A 143 -7.57 -5.14 -4.14
N ASN A 144 -7.86 -6.18 -4.94
CA ASN A 144 -8.17 -6.08 -6.36
C ASN A 144 -7.06 -5.37 -7.15
N VAL A 145 -5.80 -5.82 -6.92
CA VAL A 145 -4.59 -5.33 -7.60
C VAL A 145 -4.16 -6.31 -8.68
N ALA A 146 -3.78 -5.80 -9.86
CA ALA A 146 -3.50 -6.63 -11.04
C ALA A 146 -2.06 -6.53 -11.55
N GLY A 147 -1.35 -5.44 -11.28
CA GLY A 147 0.03 -5.22 -11.70
C GLY A 147 1.04 -6.00 -10.88
N PRO A 148 2.32 -5.97 -11.27
CA PRO A 148 3.41 -6.37 -10.40
C PRO A 148 3.35 -5.64 -9.06
N VAL A 149 3.54 -6.39 -7.96
CA VAL A 149 3.50 -5.86 -6.60
C VAL A 149 4.84 -6.06 -5.92
N VAL A 150 5.40 -4.98 -5.38
CA VAL A 150 6.49 -5.01 -4.41
C VAL A 150 5.96 -4.43 -3.11
N ALA A 151 5.78 -5.25 -2.08
CA ALA A 151 5.27 -4.81 -0.79
C ALA A 151 6.21 -5.25 0.33
N ASN A 152 6.68 -4.29 1.12
CA ASN A 152 7.62 -4.53 2.20
C ASN A 152 7.21 -3.79 3.46
N THR A 153 7.17 -4.47 4.60
CA THR A 153 7.11 -3.83 5.92
C THR A 153 8.15 -4.46 6.84
N VAL A 154 8.53 -3.78 7.91
CA VAL A 154 9.37 -4.39 8.94
C VAL A 154 8.49 -4.98 10.04
N SER A 155 7.43 -4.28 10.43
CA SER A 155 6.51 -4.75 11.47
C SER A 155 5.07 -4.49 11.04
N GLY A 156 4.32 -5.55 10.88
CA GLY A 156 2.93 -5.57 10.43
C GLY A 156 2.68 -6.70 9.43
N ASP A 157 1.43 -6.95 9.18
CA ASP A 157 0.97 -7.97 8.24
C ASP A 157 0.87 -7.43 6.82
N VAL A 158 1.08 -8.30 5.84
CA VAL A 158 0.90 -7.96 4.44
C VAL A 158 -0.18 -8.86 3.82
N ILE A 159 -1.33 -8.26 3.53
CA ILE A 159 -2.48 -8.96 2.96
C ILE A 159 -2.67 -8.50 1.53
N VAL A 160 -2.66 -9.44 0.57
CA VAL A 160 -2.79 -9.13 -0.85
C VAL A 160 -3.85 -9.99 -1.52
N HIS A 161 -4.90 -9.37 -2.01
CA HIS A 161 -5.94 -10.00 -2.83
C HIS A 161 -5.74 -9.58 -4.29
N PHE A 162 -5.14 -10.46 -5.06
CA PHE A 162 -4.91 -10.21 -6.48
C PHE A 162 -6.18 -10.35 -7.33
N ALA A 163 -6.39 -9.40 -8.24
CA ALA A 163 -7.17 -9.61 -9.45
C ALA A 163 -6.39 -10.53 -10.43
N PRO A 164 -6.93 -10.86 -11.61
CA PRO A 164 -6.13 -11.57 -12.61
C PRO A 164 -4.81 -10.85 -12.88
N LEU A 165 -3.70 -11.56 -12.60
CA LEU A 165 -2.35 -10.99 -12.64
C LEU A 165 -1.94 -10.60 -14.06
N ARG A 166 -1.41 -9.39 -14.20
CA ARG A 166 -0.62 -8.98 -15.37
C ARG A 166 0.77 -9.63 -15.30
N GLN A 167 1.43 -9.72 -16.44
CA GLN A 167 2.80 -10.25 -16.50
C GLN A 167 3.77 -9.35 -15.71
N GLY A 168 4.60 -9.98 -14.91
CA GLY A 168 5.65 -9.35 -14.15
C GLY A 168 5.88 -10.06 -12.80
N PRO A 169 7.09 -9.89 -12.23
CA PRO A 169 7.42 -10.47 -10.94
C PRO A 169 6.77 -9.68 -9.81
N SER A 170 6.37 -10.39 -8.75
CA SER A 170 5.92 -9.77 -7.50
C SER A 170 6.76 -10.25 -6.32
N SER A 171 7.00 -9.36 -5.36
CA SER A 171 7.75 -9.66 -4.13
C SER A 171 7.06 -9.05 -2.94
N ILE A 172 6.68 -9.90 -1.99
CA ILE A 172 5.97 -9.51 -0.78
C ILE A 172 6.79 -9.96 0.41
N SER A 173 7.09 -9.06 1.34
CA SER A 173 7.90 -9.41 2.50
C SER A 173 7.54 -8.60 3.74
N THR A 174 7.69 -9.27 4.89
CA THR A 174 7.70 -8.64 6.21
C THR A 174 8.85 -9.22 7.04
N VAL A 175 9.25 -8.55 8.10
CA VAL A 175 10.19 -9.14 9.07
C VAL A 175 9.41 -9.72 10.24
N SER A 176 8.44 -9.00 10.77
CA SER A 176 7.60 -9.46 11.88
C SER A 176 6.14 -9.24 11.52
N GLY A 177 5.44 -10.32 11.23
CA GLY A 177 4.05 -10.36 10.77
C GLY A 177 3.84 -11.47 9.74
N ASP A 178 2.62 -11.66 9.36
CA ASP A 178 2.19 -12.68 8.40
C ASP A 178 2.12 -12.13 6.98
N VAL A 179 2.24 -13.02 6.01
CA VAL A 179 2.01 -12.74 4.59
C VAL A 179 0.82 -13.56 4.12
N ASP A 180 -0.31 -12.92 3.79
CA ASP A 180 -1.52 -13.60 3.29
C ASP A 180 -1.82 -13.16 1.86
N VAL A 181 -1.75 -14.09 0.91
CA VAL A 181 -1.94 -13.84 -0.51
C VAL A 181 -3.08 -14.67 -1.06
N SER A 182 -4.08 -13.98 -1.63
CA SER A 182 -5.17 -14.62 -2.36
C SER A 182 -5.02 -14.41 -3.86
N LEU A 183 -5.09 -15.51 -4.62
CA LEU A 183 -4.91 -15.54 -6.07
C LEU A 183 -6.15 -16.14 -6.75
N PRO A 184 -6.56 -15.65 -7.93
CA PRO A 184 -7.56 -16.35 -8.74
C PRO A 184 -7.20 -17.82 -8.95
N PRO A 185 -8.16 -18.77 -8.87
CA PRO A 185 -7.87 -20.21 -8.94
C PRO A 185 -7.12 -20.65 -10.21
N ALA A 186 -7.32 -19.94 -11.33
CA ALA A 186 -6.67 -20.22 -12.61
C ALA A 186 -5.29 -19.57 -12.78
N THR A 187 -4.79 -18.89 -11.76
CA THR A 187 -3.50 -18.18 -11.82
C THR A 187 -2.36 -19.15 -12.09
N LYS A 188 -1.51 -18.81 -13.05
CA LYS A 188 -0.26 -19.50 -13.35
C LYS A 188 0.89 -18.75 -12.68
N ALA A 189 1.57 -19.38 -11.72
CA ALA A 189 2.68 -18.75 -11.02
C ALA A 189 3.78 -19.73 -10.65
N THR A 190 5.01 -19.23 -10.61
CA THR A 190 6.17 -19.87 -10.02
C THR A 190 6.46 -19.17 -8.72
N MET A 191 6.35 -19.89 -7.61
CA MET A 191 6.38 -19.33 -6.27
C MET A 191 7.65 -19.71 -5.55
N ARG A 192 8.19 -18.76 -4.81
CA ARG A 192 9.23 -18.98 -3.83
C ARG A 192 8.78 -18.39 -2.49
N MET A 193 8.53 -19.25 -1.52
CA MET A 193 8.03 -18.89 -0.20
C MET A 193 9.09 -19.22 0.85
N ARG A 194 9.36 -18.29 1.77
CA ARG A 194 10.34 -18.50 2.83
C ARG A 194 9.87 -17.87 4.14
N SER A 195 9.72 -18.70 5.16
CA SER A 195 9.65 -18.25 6.56
C SER A 195 10.87 -18.76 7.32
N ILE A 196 11.42 -17.98 8.25
CA ILE A 196 12.50 -18.46 9.13
C ILE A 196 11.90 -19.09 10.39
N SER A 197 10.86 -18.48 10.93
CA SER A 197 10.20 -18.93 12.16
C SER A 197 8.68 -18.84 11.97
N GLY A 198 8.12 -19.83 11.34
CA GLY A 198 6.71 -19.96 11.00
C GLY A 198 6.49 -20.98 9.89
N GLU A 199 5.24 -21.16 9.51
CA GLU A 199 4.79 -22.19 8.58
C GLU A 199 4.32 -21.59 7.24
N VAL A 200 4.23 -22.44 6.21
CA VAL A 200 3.68 -22.07 4.90
C VAL A 200 2.44 -22.92 4.63
N TYR A 201 1.31 -22.26 4.42
CA TYR A 201 0.01 -22.87 4.17
C TYR A 201 -0.51 -22.53 2.78
N THR A 202 -1.06 -23.50 2.07
CA THR A 202 -1.72 -23.26 0.78
C THR A 202 -2.83 -24.27 0.51
N ASP A 203 -3.87 -23.83 -0.20
CA ASP A 203 -4.93 -24.68 -0.75
C ASP A 203 -4.76 -24.94 -2.26
N PHE A 204 -3.66 -24.46 -2.86
CA PHE A 204 -3.29 -24.79 -4.22
C PHE A 204 -2.58 -26.13 -4.32
N ASP A 205 -2.87 -26.90 -5.37
CA ASP A 205 -2.06 -28.04 -5.75
C ASP A 205 -0.74 -27.54 -6.34
N MET A 206 0.33 -27.61 -5.57
CA MET A 206 1.65 -27.17 -5.98
C MET A 206 2.49 -28.30 -6.55
N ASN A 207 3.08 -28.07 -7.70
CA ASN A 207 4.16 -28.92 -8.20
C ASN A 207 5.47 -28.45 -7.55
N LEU A 208 5.92 -29.19 -6.53
CA LEU A 208 7.18 -28.96 -5.85
C LEU A 208 8.29 -29.57 -6.72
N GLY A 209 9.20 -28.76 -7.20
CA GLY A 209 10.36 -29.25 -7.96
C GLY A 209 11.17 -30.27 -7.16
N THR A 210 11.61 -31.34 -7.80
CA THR A 210 12.28 -32.52 -7.23
C THR A 210 13.67 -32.27 -6.60
N LYS A 211 13.90 -31.13 -6.02
CA LYS A 211 15.12 -30.83 -5.24
C LYS A 211 14.87 -30.97 -3.74
N GLN A 212 14.36 -32.11 -3.31
CA GLN A 212 14.59 -32.58 -1.96
C GLN A 212 16.04 -33.03 -1.85
N ASN A 213 16.98 -32.12 -1.74
CA ASN A 213 18.29 -32.47 -1.22
C ASN A 213 18.17 -32.53 0.30
N ASP A 214 18.42 -33.71 0.84
CA ASP A 214 18.45 -34.16 2.24
C ASP A 214 19.42 -33.41 3.17
N LEU A 215 19.63 -32.14 2.97
CA LEU A 215 20.32 -31.29 3.94
C LEU A 215 19.26 -30.55 4.75
N GLN A 216 18.99 -31.05 5.97
CA GLN A 216 18.32 -30.25 6.99
C GLN A 216 18.98 -28.87 7.05
N ARG A 217 18.35 -27.88 6.41
CA ARG A 217 18.78 -26.51 6.52
C ARG A 217 18.46 -26.05 7.94
N VAL A 218 19.49 -25.81 8.70
CA VAL A 218 19.38 -25.10 9.96
C VAL A 218 18.90 -23.67 9.65
N GLY A 219 17.65 -23.36 10.01
CA GLY A 219 17.05 -22.03 9.89
C GLY A 219 16.15 -21.81 8.65
N GLY A 220 14.86 -21.99 8.86
CA GLY A 220 13.78 -21.56 7.98
C GLY A 220 13.29 -22.57 6.95
N GLN A 221 11.97 -22.51 6.69
CA GLN A 221 11.34 -23.27 5.63
C GLN A 221 11.43 -22.54 4.31
N VAL A 222 11.85 -23.20 3.24
CA VAL A 222 11.81 -22.70 1.88
C VAL A 222 10.98 -23.65 1.04
N VAL A 223 9.91 -23.16 0.46
CA VAL A 223 9.04 -23.88 -0.45
C VAL A 223 9.16 -23.24 -1.84
N ASP A 224 9.76 -23.96 -2.77
CA ASP A 224 9.83 -23.58 -4.18
C ASP A 224 8.88 -24.49 -4.97
N GLY A 225 7.95 -23.92 -5.71
CA GLY A 225 6.98 -24.68 -6.48
C GLY A 225 6.26 -23.86 -7.54
N SER A 226 5.42 -24.55 -8.30
CA SER A 226 4.58 -23.89 -9.31
C SER A 226 3.12 -24.32 -9.19
N ILE A 227 2.23 -23.42 -9.53
CA ILE A 227 0.79 -23.67 -9.65
C ILE A 227 0.36 -23.52 -11.11
N ASN A 228 -0.57 -24.39 -11.55
CA ASN A 228 -1.14 -24.39 -12.89
C ASN A 228 -0.09 -24.36 -14.03
N GLY A 229 1.04 -25.03 -13.85
CA GLY A 229 2.10 -25.14 -14.85
C GLY A 229 3.14 -23.99 -14.83
N GLY A 230 3.12 -23.15 -13.83
CA GLY A 230 4.07 -22.03 -13.70
C GLY A 230 3.71 -20.81 -14.53
N GLY A 231 4.38 -19.70 -14.28
CA GLY A 231 4.10 -18.40 -14.91
C GLY A 231 4.79 -17.26 -14.18
N ASN A 232 4.02 -16.25 -13.79
CA ASN A 232 4.51 -15.09 -13.07
C ASN A 232 5.32 -15.48 -11.83
N ALA A 233 6.49 -14.88 -11.65
CA ALA A 233 7.30 -15.12 -10.47
C ALA A 233 6.70 -14.41 -9.25
N LEU A 234 6.49 -15.16 -8.16
CA LEU A 234 5.97 -14.65 -6.90
C LEU A 234 6.89 -15.05 -5.75
N SER A 235 7.51 -14.06 -5.10
CA SER A 235 8.38 -14.26 -3.95
C SER A 235 7.70 -13.76 -2.68
N LEU A 236 7.47 -14.66 -1.72
CA LEU A 236 6.87 -14.35 -0.42
C LEU A 236 7.87 -14.64 0.69
N LYS A 237 8.08 -13.69 1.60
CA LYS A 237 9.08 -13.83 2.66
C LYS A 237 8.59 -13.25 3.97
N THR A 238 8.83 -13.98 5.05
CA THR A 238 8.80 -13.44 6.41
C THR A 238 9.98 -13.96 7.23
N VAL A 239 10.33 -13.31 8.30
CA VAL A 239 11.30 -13.82 9.27
C VAL A 239 10.56 -14.44 10.44
N SER A 240 9.58 -13.75 10.99
CA SER A 240 8.76 -14.22 12.11
C SER A 240 7.29 -14.02 11.79
N GLY A 241 6.62 -15.10 11.43
CA GLY A 241 5.24 -15.16 11.01
C GLY A 241 5.01 -16.26 9.97
N ASP A 242 3.78 -16.45 9.59
CA ASP A 242 3.33 -17.47 8.66
C ASP A 242 3.11 -16.90 7.26
N ILE A 243 3.12 -17.79 6.26
CA ILE A 243 2.78 -17.46 4.88
C ILE A 243 1.55 -18.25 4.45
N TYR A 244 0.52 -17.54 4.04
CA TYR A 244 -0.73 -18.10 3.55
C TYR A 244 -0.88 -17.80 2.06
N VAL A 245 -1.13 -18.82 1.24
CA VAL A 245 -1.46 -18.66 -0.18
C VAL A 245 -2.78 -19.34 -0.47
N ARG A 246 -3.79 -18.57 -0.85
CA ARG A 246 -5.18 -19.04 -0.95
C ARG A 246 -5.75 -18.84 -2.35
N LYS A 247 -6.69 -19.71 -2.73
CA LYS A 247 -7.59 -19.46 -3.86
C LYS A 247 -8.59 -18.38 -3.47
N ALA A 248 -8.69 -17.34 -4.29
CA ALA A 248 -9.76 -16.35 -4.14
C ALA A 248 -11.13 -17.02 -4.29
N LYS A 249 -12.05 -16.65 -3.41
CA LYS A 249 -13.43 -17.17 -3.41
C LYS A 249 -14.31 -16.38 -4.37
#